data_22cfe1778cf6ff93c021c5b0e2d9d26c
#
_entry.id   22cfe1778cf6ff93c021c5b0e2d9d26c
#
_cell.length_a   1.000
_cell.length_b   1.000
_cell.length_c   1.000
_cell.angle_alpha   90.00
_cell.angle_beta   90.00
_cell.angle_gamma   90.00
#
_symmetry.space_group_name_H-M   'P 1'
#
loop_
_entity.id
_entity.type
_entity.pdbx_description
1 polymer ?
#
loop_
_entity_poly.entity_id
_entity_poly.type
_entity_poly.pdbx_seq_one_letter_code
_entity_poly.pdbx_strand_id
1 'polypeptide(L)'
;MSLLDSTLNTRAILPDSMRFIRSDAPFALTENELNWLRYNDITTVIDLRSENEAAACPSILANAEGFKYINIPVTGGNIVPKTPDDVGKSYIAMVDEQMKHIITAIMSAETNVIFFCTAGKDRTGVVSALILHKLGFDDEYIIADYLRSGEELREMLEAYGKSGVADINVITPQRRYITELLEFIKGNEV
;
A
#
# COMPACT_ATOMS: atom_id res chain seq x y z
N MET A 1 -4.68 -9.06 -11.67
CA MET A 1 -4.53 -10.38 -10.97
C MET A 1 -3.39 -10.25 -9.98
N SER A 2 -3.63 -10.65 -8.73
CA SER A 2 -2.62 -10.64 -7.66
C SER A 2 -1.46 -11.59 -7.96
N LEU A 3 -0.23 -11.25 -7.49
CA LEU A 3 0.93 -12.13 -7.59
C LEU A 3 0.87 -13.33 -6.61
N LEU A 4 0.08 -13.19 -5.55
CA LEU A 4 -0.17 -14.23 -4.55
C LEU A 4 -1.65 -14.57 -4.57
N ASP A 5 -1.98 -15.85 -4.61
CA ASP A 5 -3.37 -16.32 -4.67
C ASP A 5 -4.13 -16.04 -3.36
N SER A 6 -3.40 -15.98 -2.24
CA SER A 6 -3.94 -15.71 -0.90
C SER A 6 -4.17 -14.22 -0.60
N THR A 7 -3.89 -13.33 -1.56
CA THR A 7 -4.07 -11.88 -1.44
C THR A 7 -4.85 -11.33 -2.64
N LEU A 8 -5.43 -10.15 -2.49
CA LEU A 8 -6.25 -9.55 -3.55
C LEU A 8 -5.47 -8.52 -4.38
N ASN A 9 -4.52 -7.82 -3.77
CA ASN A 9 -3.96 -6.58 -4.32
C ASN A 9 -2.41 -6.58 -4.40
N THR A 10 -1.80 -7.79 -4.40
CA THR A 10 -0.33 -7.93 -4.45
C THR A 10 0.20 -7.79 -5.86
N ARG A 11 1.11 -6.84 -6.08
CA ARG A 11 1.77 -6.61 -7.38
C ARG A 11 3.08 -5.83 -7.25
N ALA A 12 3.94 -5.97 -8.24
CA ALA A 12 5.07 -5.07 -8.45
C ALA A 12 4.57 -3.68 -8.87
N ILE A 13 5.21 -2.62 -8.35
CA ILE A 13 4.92 -1.23 -8.77
C ILE A 13 5.84 -0.77 -9.91
N LEU A 14 6.95 -1.47 -10.15
CA LEU A 14 7.87 -1.19 -11.26
C LEU A 14 7.65 -2.18 -12.41
N PRO A 15 7.80 -1.75 -13.67
CA PRO A 15 7.81 -2.67 -14.79
C PRO A 15 9.05 -3.58 -14.70
N ASP A 16 8.86 -4.84 -14.98
CA ASP A 16 9.92 -5.86 -15.10
C ASP A 16 10.85 -5.98 -13.86
N SER A 17 10.36 -5.59 -12.67
CA SER A 17 11.16 -5.63 -11.44
C SER A 17 10.31 -6.02 -10.22
N MET A 18 10.85 -6.94 -9.42
CA MET A 18 10.28 -7.32 -8.12
C MET A 18 10.79 -6.48 -6.95
N ARG A 19 11.53 -5.39 -7.23
CA ARG A 19 12.16 -4.58 -6.18
C ARG A 19 11.19 -4.05 -5.15
N PHE A 20 10.00 -3.59 -5.59
CA PHE A 20 8.98 -3.03 -4.72
C PHE A 20 7.63 -3.68 -5.01
N ILE A 21 7.14 -4.46 -4.05
CA ILE A 21 5.86 -5.16 -4.12
C ILE A 21 4.89 -4.49 -3.15
N ARG A 22 3.79 -3.99 -3.65
CA ARG A 22 2.67 -3.55 -2.83
C ARG A 22 1.66 -4.66 -2.60
N SER A 23 0.98 -4.67 -1.45
CA SER A 23 0.00 -5.71 -1.11
C SER A 23 -1.11 -5.19 -0.17
N ASP A 24 -2.22 -5.90 -0.09
CA ASP A 24 -3.07 -6.00 1.08
C ASP A 24 -2.37 -6.84 2.15
N ALA A 25 -2.86 -6.80 3.39
CA ALA A 25 -2.22 -7.50 4.49
C ALA A 25 -2.26 -9.03 4.28
N PRO A 26 -1.10 -9.70 4.18
CA PRO A 26 -1.03 -11.14 4.00
C PRO A 26 -1.25 -11.85 5.35
N PHE A 27 -2.51 -12.23 5.61
CA PHE A 27 -2.90 -12.91 6.84
C PHE A 27 -2.67 -14.41 6.78
N ALA A 28 -2.76 -15.03 5.59
CA ALA A 28 -2.67 -16.46 5.41
C ALA A 28 -2.03 -16.78 4.05
N LEU A 29 -0.71 -16.88 4.01
CA LEU A 29 0.01 -17.36 2.83
C LEU A 29 0.25 -18.86 2.93
N THR A 30 0.21 -19.54 1.80
CA THR A 30 0.63 -20.93 1.67
C THR A 30 2.15 -21.04 1.74
N GLU A 31 2.67 -22.23 2.05
CA GLU A 31 4.12 -22.47 2.03
C GLU A 31 4.74 -22.25 0.64
N ASN A 32 4.00 -22.52 -0.43
CA ASN A 32 4.44 -22.25 -1.79
C ASN A 32 4.61 -20.74 -2.05
N GLU A 33 3.70 -19.91 -1.54
CA GLU A 33 3.80 -18.45 -1.66
C GLU A 33 4.96 -17.89 -0.81
N LEU A 34 5.16 -18.40 0.39
CA LEU A 34 6.31 -18.04 1.21
C LEU A 34 7.63 -18.40 0.52
N ASN A 35 7.71 -19.58 -0.07
CA ASN A 35 8.88 -20.02 -0.84
C ASN A 35 9.09 -19.19 -2.11
N TRP A 36 7.99 -18.80 -2.78
CA TRP A 36 8.06 -17.91 -3.94
C TRP A 36 8.60 -16.53 -3.57
N LEU A 37 8.15 -15.95 -2.43
CA LEU A 37 8.69 -14.69 -1.93
C LEU A 37 10.18 -14.79 -1.62
N ARG A 38 10.63 -15.86 -0.94
CA ARG A 38 12.06 -16.11 -0.66
C ARG A 38 12.88 -16.28 -1.94
N TYR A 39 12.36 -17.05 -2.90
CA TYR A 39 13.05 -17.29 -4.19
C TYR A 39 13.25 -16.02 -5.00
N ASN A 40 12.32 -15.07 -4.92
CA ASN A 40 12.41 -13.76 -5.56
C ASN A 40 13.11 -12.72 -4.68
N ASP A 41 13.76 -13.12 -3.61
CA ASP A 41 14.44 -12.24 -2.65
C ASP A 41 13.54 -11.14 -2.06
N ILE A 42 12.20 -11.37 -1.97
CA ILE A 42 11.23 -10.46 -1.38
C ILE A 42 11.14 -10.78 0.11
N THR A 43 12.18 -10.41 0.86
CA THR A 43 12.35 -10.82 2.26
C THR A 43 12.31 -9.65 3.25
N THR A 44 12.38 -8.40 2.80
CA THR A 44 12.08 -7.24 3.63
C THR A 44 10.58 -6.94 3.60
N VAL A 45 9.95 -6.86 4.78
CA VAL A 45 8.51 -6.69 4.96
C VAL A 45 8.25 -5.41 5.73
N ILE A 46 7.50 -4.47 5.14
CA ILE A 46 7.11 -3.22 5.79
C ILE A 46 5.59 -3.20 5.98
N ASP A 47 5.16 -3.31 7.22
CA ASP A 47 3.75 -3.17 7.61
C ASP A 47 3.44 -1.71 7.96
N LEU A 48 2.59 -1.09 7.16
CA LEU A 48 2.20 0.32 7.27
C LEU A 48 1.00 0.54 8.22
N ARG A 49 0.46 -0.53 8.79
CA ARG A 49 -0.67 -0.47 9.72
C ARG A 49 -0.25 0.07 11.08
N SER A 50 -1.20 0.64 11.80
CA SER A 50 -0.96 1.00 13.21
C SER A 50 -0.56 -0.24 14.03
N GLU A 51 0.15 -0.03 15.13
CA GLU A 51 0.54 -1.12 16.05
C GLU A 51 -0.69 -1.91 16.53
N ASN A 52 -1.80 -1.21 16.80
CA ASN A 52 -3.04 -1.85 17.23
C ASN A 52 -3.65 -2.75 16.13
N GLU A 53 -3.65 -2.29 14.87
CA GLU A 53 -4.12 -3.12 13.74
C GLU A 53 -3.22 -4.35 13.55
N ALA A 54 -1.91 -4.16 13.59
CA ALA A 54 -0.93 -5.23 13.44
C ALA A 54 -1.02 -6.26 14.57
N ALA A 55 -1.25 -5.81 15.82
CA ALA A 55 -1.43 -6.68 16.98
C ALA A 55 -2.76 -7.43 16.97
N ALA A 56 -3.85 -6.77 16.56
CA ALA A 56 -5.19 -7.38 16.49
C ALA A 56 -5.29 -8.46 15.38
N CYS A 57 -4.65 -8.22 14.24
CA CYS A 57 -4.61 -9.15 13.10
C CYS A 57 -3.18 -9.25 12.55
N PRO A 58 -2.30 -10.07 13.16
CA PRO A 58 -0.92 -10.20 12.72
C PRO A 58 -0.80 -10.71 11.28
N SER A 59 0.14 -10.16 10.51
CA SER A 59 0.53 -10.77 9.25
C SER A 59 1.29 -12.07 9.50
N ILE A 60 1.10 -13.07 8.65
CA ILE A 60 1.87 -14.32 8.72
C ILE A 60 3.38 -14.05 8.55
N LEU A 61 3.75 -13.02 7.79
CA LEU A 61 5.14 -12.63 7.54
C LEU A 61 5.85 -12.07 8.79
N ALA A 62 5.09 -11.68 9.83
CA ALA A 62 5.68 -11.20 11.09
C ALA A 62 6.47 -12.28 11.85
N ASN A 63 6.11 -13.55 11.64
CA ASN A 63 6.72 -14.68 12.34
C ASN A 63 7.28 -15.75 11.39
N ALA A 64 7.22 -15.53 10.06
CA ALA A 64 7.72 -16.46 9.08
C ALA A 64 9.25 -16.42 9.02
N GLU A 65 9.89 -17.58 9.03
CA GLU A 65 11.35 -17.69 8.93
C GLU A 65 11.86 -17.12 7.60
N GLY A 66 12.98 -16.38 7.64
CA GLY A 66 13.63 -15.79 6.48
C GLY A 66 13.08 -14.43 6.05
N PHE A 67 12.18 -13.82 6.82
CA PHE A 67 11.66 -12.48 6.57
C PHE A 67 12.10 -11.47 7.63
N LYS A 68 12.52 -10.29 7.20
CA LYS A 68 12.79 -9.14 8.06
C LYS A 68 11.54 -8.27 8.14
N TYR A 69 10.70 -8.54 9.12
CA TYR A 69 9.47 -7.79 9.34
C TYR A 69 9.72 -6.52 10.16
N ILE A 70 9.18 -5.40 9.68
CA ILE A 70 9.27 -4.10 10.33
C ILE A 70 7.88 -3.44 10.26
N ASN A 71 7.29 -3.12 11.42
CA ASN A 71 6.07 -2.32 11.45
C ASN A 71 6.45 -0.84 11.56
N ILE A 72 6.07 -0.06 10.56
CA ILE A 72 6.29 1.40 10.52
C ILE A 72 4.94 2.05 10.16
N PRO A 73 4.13 2.42 11.17
CA PRO A 73 2.81 2.97 10.95
C PRO A 73 2.81 4.28 10.16
N VAL A 74 1.87 4.41 9.21
CA VAL A 74 1.59 5.68 8.55
C VAL A 74 0.76 6.57 9.48
N THR A 75 1.22 7.79 9.73
CA THR A 75 0.53 8.77 10.58
C THR A 75 -0.84 9.11 9.97
N GLY A 76 -1.90 9.08 10.79
CA GLY A 76 -3.27 9.41 10.36
C GLY A 76 -3.92 8.41 9.41
N GLY A 77 -3.20 7.38 8.96
CA GLY A 77 -3.68 6.43 7.96
C GLY A 77 -4.77 5.46 8.42
N ASN A 78 -5.14 5.47 9.69
CA ASN A 78 -6.23 4.69 10.28
C ASN A 78 -7.55 5.45 10.37
N ILE A 79 -7.60 6.71 9.92
CA ILE A 79 -8.80 7.55 9.93
C ILE A 79 -9.47 7.44 8.57
N VAL A 80 -10.70 6.90 8.53
CA VAL A 80 -11.49 6.87 7.29
C VAL A 80 -12.08 8.25 7.04
N PRO A 81 -11.83 8.87 5.87
CA PRO A 81 -12.44 10.15 5.51
C PRO A 81 -13.97 10.08 5.53
N LYS A 82 -14.62 11.18 5.90
CA LYS A 82 -16.09 11.22 5.99
C LYS A 82 -16.76 11.49 4.65
N THR A 83 -16.09 12.20 3.77
CA THR A 83 -16.60 12.58 2.45
C THR A 83 -15.57 12.28 1.36
N PRO A 84 -15.99 12.11 0.10
CA PRO A 84 -15.09 11.98 -1.02
C PRO A 84 -14.09 13.13 -1.18
N ASP A 85 -14.46 14.35 -0.79
CA ASP A 85 -13.61 15.54 -0.89
C ASP A 85 -12.52 15.61 0.21
N ASP A 86 -12.61 14.75 1.20
CA ASP A 86 -11.62 14.65 2.27
C ASP A 86 -10.54 13.58 1.97
N VAL A 87 -10.74 12.72 0.95
CA VAL A 87 -9.84 11.61 0.68
C VAL A 87 -8.46 12.10 0.23
N GLY A 88 -8.39 12.98 -0.78
CA GLY A 88 -7.13 13.54 -1.27
C GLY A 88 -6.40 14.32 -0.16
N LYS A 89 -7.14 15.11 0.64
CA LYS A 89 -6.58 15.81 1.81
C LYS A 89 -5.99 14.85 2.85
N SER A 90 -6.65 13.70 3.07
CA SER A 90 -6.13 12.69 3.99
C SER A 90 -4.82 12.08 3.48
N TYR A 91 -4.67 11.90 2.17
CA TYR A 91 -3.43 11.43 1.56
C TYR A 91 -2.30 12.45 1.70
N ILE A 92 -2.59 13.75 1.49
CA ILE A 92 -1.64 14.84 1.72
C ILE A 92 -1.19 14.87 3.19
N ALA A 93 -2.12 14.69 4.12
CA ALA A 93 -1.82 14.67 5.55
C ALA A 93 -0.93 13.48 5.99
N MET A 94 -0.85 12.41 5.20
CA MET A 94 0.08 11.30 5.45
C MET A 94 1.54 11.63 5.05
N VAL A 95 1.76 12.73 4.30
CA VAL A 95 3.11 13.13 3.84
C VAL A 95 3.78 13.98 4.90
N ASP A 96 4.40 13.34 5.85
CA ASP A 96 5.09 13.93 7.00
C ASP A 96 6.51 13.34 7.16
N GLU A 97 7.20 13.67 8.24
CA GLU A 97 8.53 13.11 8.53
C GLU A 97 8.51 11.59 8.73
N GLN A 98 7.43 11.02 9.24
CA GLN A 98 7.27 9.57 9.35
C GLN A 98 7.19 8.92 7.96
N MET A 99 6.51 9.55 7.01
CA MET A 99 6.47 9.07 5.63
C MET A 99 7.86 9.09 4.98
N LYS A 100 8.68 10.12 5.21
CA LYS A 100 10.07 10.15 4.73
C LYS A 100 10.89 8.99 5.31
N HIS A 101 10.67 8.65 6.57
CA HIS A 101 11.30 7.50 7.21
C HIS A 101 10.86 6.18 6.54
N ILE A 102 9.56 6.02 6.27
CA ILE A 102 9.02 4.84 5.56
C ILE A 102 9.65 4.70 4.18
N ILE A 103 9.64 5.77 3.37
CA ILE A 103 10.24 5.76 2.03
C ILE A 103 11.73 5.42 2.08
N THR A 104 12.46 5.99 3.03
CA THR A 104 13.88 5.70 3.22
C THR A 104 14.10 4.23 3.56
N ALA A 105 13.33 3.67 4.49
CA ALA A 105 13.43 2.26 4.88
C ALA A 105 13.17 1.31 3.70
N ILE A 106 12.15 1.62 2.88
CA ILE A 106 11.82 0.82 1.69
C ILE A 106 12.92 0.91 0.63
N MET A 107 13.38 2.13 0.31
CA MET A 107 14.34 2.33 -0.78
C MET A 107 15.74 1.84 -0.44
N SER A 108 16.17 1.92 0.83
CA SER A 108 17.48 1.48 1.30
C SER A 108 17.54 0.00 1.70
N ALA A 109 16.45 -0.74 1.63
CA ALA A 109 16.44 -2.16 1.95
C ALA A 109 17.41 -2.95 1.06
N GLU A 110 18.13 -3.90 1.64
CA GLU A 110 19.12 -4.73 0.92
C GLU A 110 18.46 -5.74 -0.03
N THR A 111 17.27 -6.23 0.34
CA THR A 111 16.48 -7.20 -0.45
C THR A 111 15.26 -6.52 -1.08
N ASN A 112 14.56 -7.23 -1.96
CA ASN A 112 13.28 -6.76 -2.48
C ASN A 112 12.26 -6.62 -1.34
N VAL A 113 11.38 -5.63 -1.46
CA VAL A 113 10.49 -5.23 -0.37
C VAL A 113 9.05 -5.54 -0.71
N ILE A 114 8.32 -6.16 0.22
CA ILE A 114 6.87 -6.16 0.23
C ILE A 114 6.37 -5.18 1.30
N PHE A 115 5.50 -4.24 0.92
CA PHE A 115 4.90 -3.28 1.85
C PHE A 115 3.38 -3.27 1.70
N PHE A 116 2.67 -3.16 2.81
CA PHE A 116 1.23 -3.29 2.85
C PHE A 116 0.57 -2.48 3.96
N CYS A 117 -0.71 -2.20 3.79
CA CYS A 117 -1.63 -1.84 4.87
C CYS A 117 -2.78 -2.87 4.92
N THR A 118 -3.95 -2.54 5.44
CA THR A 118 -5.04 -3.52 5.53
C THR A 118 -5.53 -3.96 4.15
N ALA A 119 -5.99 -3.04 3.30
CA ALA A 119 -6.46 -3.34 1.95
C ALA A 119 -5.40 -3.12 0.85
N GLY A 120 -4.22 -2.62 1.20
CA GLY A 120 -3.19 -2.30 0.20
C GLY A 120 -3.57 -1.14 -0.74
N LYS A 121 -4.52 -0.30 -0.35
CA LYS A 121 -5.14 0.73 -1.20
C LYS A 121 -4.66 2.14 -0.85
N ASP A 122 -5.04 2.66 0.32
CA ASP A 122 -4.82 4.06 0.70
C ASP A 122 -3.38 4.33 1.16
N ARG A 123 -2.99 3.91 2.36
CA ARG A 123 -1.61 4.06 2.89
C ARG A 123 -0.57 3.50 1.93
N THR A 124 -0.80 2.30 1.44
CA THR A 124 0.05 1.63 0.45
C THR A 124 0.07 2.38 -0.88
N GLY A 125 -1.07 2.96 -1.30
CA GLY A 125 -1.18 3.79 -2.50
C GLY A 125 -0.37 5.08 -2.41
N VAL A 126 -0.43 5.78 -1.26
CA VAL A 126 0.40 6.97 -1.00
C VAL A 126 1.89 6.63 -1.04
N VAL A 127 2.32 5.57 -0.35
CA VAL A 127 3.72 5.09 -0.37
C VAL A 127 4.16 4.74 -1.79
N SER A 128 3.33 4.00 -2.56
CA SER A 128 3.62 3.65 -3.96
C SER A 128 3.80 4.89 -4.82
N ALA A 129 2.89 5.87 -4.69
CA ALA A 129 2.93 7.11 -5.45
C ALA A 129 4.21 7.92 -5.18
N LEU A 130 4.61 8.03 -3.91
CA LEU A 130 5.84 8.71 -3.53
C LEU A 130 7.10 8.02 -4.05
N ILE A 131 7.16 6.68 -3.98
CA ILE A 131 8.29 5.90 -4.54
C ILE A 131 8.37 6.10 -6.06
N LEU A 132 7.25 5.94 -6.78
CA LEU A 132 7.20 6.09 -8.23
C LEU A 132 7.57 7.52 -8.66
N HIS A 133 7.05 8.53 -7.97
CA HIS A 133 7.40 9.94 -8.23
C HIS A 133 8.90 10.19 -8.03
N LYS A 134 9.47 9.70 -6.94
CA LYS A 134 10.91 9.82 -6.64
C LYS A 134 11.80 9.12 -7.67
N LEU A 135 11.30 8.06 -8.29
CA LEU A 135 11.98 7.33 -9.37
C LEU A 135 11.75 7.96 -10.77
N GLY A 136 10.98 9.06 -10.86
CA GLY A 136 10.77 9.81 -12.09
C GLY A 136 9.69 9.25 -13.02
N PHE A 137 8.79 8.40 -12.52
CA PHE A 137 7.61 7.96 -13.29
C PHE A 137 6.63 9.12 -13.49
N ASP A 138 5.95 9.14 -14.64
CA ASP A 138 4.94 10.15 -14.93
C ASP A 138 3.64 9.93 -14.11
N ASP A 139 2.83 10.98 -14.05
CA ASP A 139 1.58 10.97 -13.29
C ASP A 139 0.61 9.89 -13.77
N GLU A 140 0.53 9.67 -15.08
CA GLU A 140 -0.41 8.70 -15.65
C GLU A 140 -0.06 7.28 -15.22
N TYR A 141 1.22 6.95 -15.15
CA TYR A 141 1.67 5.66 -14.61
C TYR A 141 1.29 5.50 -13.14
N ILE A 142 1.55 6.54 -12.31
CA ILE A 142 1.24 6.52 -10.88
C ILE A 142 -0.27 6.40 -10.65
N ILE A 143 -1.06 7.18 -11.40
CA ILE A 143 -2.53 7.13 -11.34
C ILE A 143 -3.05 5.75 -11.75
N ALA A 144 -2.50 5.16 -12.81
CA ALA A 144 -2.89 3.84 -13.29
C ALA A 144 -2.62 2.75 -12.22
N ASP A 145 -1.43 2.77 -11.58
CA ASP A 145 -1.15 1.84 -10.47
C ASP A 145 -2.13 2.03 -9.31
N TYR A 146 -2.43 3.27 -8.92
CA TYR A 146 -3.38 3.53 -7.83
C TYR A 146 -4.78 3.02 -8.16
N LEU A 147 -5.31 3.34 -9.36
CA LEU A 147 -6.66 2.96 -9.78
C LEU A 147 -6.84 1.45 -9.91
N ARG A 148 -5.79 0.72 -10.24
CA ARG A 148 -5.81 -0.75 -10.33
C ARG A 148 -6.27 -1.40 -9.01
N SER A 149 -6.02 -0.79 -7.85
CA SER A 149 -6.53 -1.29 -6.57
C SER A 149 -8.07 -1.32 -6.51
N GLY A 150 -8.77 -0.44 -7.24
CA GLY A 150 -10.24 -0.48 -7.34
C GLY A 150 -10.75 -1.68 -8.13
N GLU A 151 -9.99 -2.13 -9.13
CA GLU A 151 -10.33 -3.31 -9.93
C GLU A 151 -10.06 -4.61 -9.15
N GLU A 152 -8.88 -4.72 -8.53
CA GLU A 152 -8.45 -5.90 -7.77
C GLU A 152 -9.32 -6.10 -6.50
N LEU A 153 -9.78 -5.03 -5.88
CA LEU A 153 -10.59 -5.05 -4.64
C LEU A 153 -12.11 -4.89 -4.88
N ARG A 154 -12.57 -4.94 -6.13
CA ARG A 154 -13.97 -4.60 -6.52
C ARG A 154 -15.02 -5.29 -5.65
N GLU A 155 -14.95 -6.60 -5.55
CA GLU A 155 -15.95 -7.39 -4.79
C GLU A 155 -15.96 -7.01 -3.31
N MET A 156 -14.78 -6.81 -2.72
CA MET A 156 -14.65 -6.39 -1.32
C MET A 156 -15.23 -5.00 -1.11
N LEU A 157 -14.92 -4.03 -1.99
CA LEU A 157 -15.41 -2.65 -1.89
C LEU A 157 -16.93 -2.58 -2.06
N GLU A 158 -17.49 -3.34 -3.00
CA GLU A 158 -18.94 -3.43 -3.18
C GLU A 158 -19.64 -4.03 -1.95
N ALA A 159 -19.05 -5.07 -1.34
CA ALA A 159 -19.59 -5.67 -0.13
C ALA A 159 -19.61 -4.66 1.04
N TYR A 160 -18.53 -3.89 1.22
CA TYR A 160 -18.46 -2.83 2.23
C TYR A 160 -19.47 -1.70 1.95
N GLY A 161 -19.61 -1.26 0.71
CA GLY A 161 -20.60 -0.25 0.33
C GLY A 161 -22.04 -0.72 0.63
N LYS A 162 -22.37 -1.97 0.29
CA LYS A 162 -23.70 -2.58 0.56
C LYS A 162 -23.99 -2.76 2.05
N SER A 163 -22.98 -2.96 2.88
CA SER A 163 -23.16 -3.10 4.34
C SER A 163 -23.43 -1.78 5.06
N GLY A 164 -23.27 -0.64 4.38
CA GLY A 164 -23.43 0.69 4.96
C GLY A 164 -22.33 1.10 5.94
N VAL A 165 -21.25 0.34 6.03
CA VAL A 165 -20.10 0.65 6.92
C VAL A 165 -19.33 1.87 6.41
N ALA A 166 -19.26 2.07 5.08
CA ALA A 166 -18.60 3.22 4.48
C ALA A 166 -19.30 3.64 3.17
N ASP A 167 -19.19 4.93 2.83
CA ASP A 167 -19.61 5.43 1.53
C ASP A 167 -18.72 4.82 0.43
N ILE A 168 -19.35 4.17 -0.54
CA ILE A 168 -18.66 3.53 -1.68
C ILE A 168 -17.77 4.52 -2.43
N ASN A 169 -18.18 5.78 -2.53
CA ASN A 169 -17.38 6.81 -3.20
C ASN A 169 -16.13 7.20 -2.42
N VAL A 170 -16.15 7.09 -1.09
CA VAL A 170 -14.98 7.32 -0.23
C VAL A 170 -13.98 6.18 -0.35
N ILE A 171 -14.48 4.94 -0.34
CA ILE A 171 -13.60 3.77 -0.30
C ILE A 171 -13.14 3.28 -1.67
N THR A 172 -13.79 3.68 -2.77
CA THR A 172 -13.36 3.33 -4.13
C THR A 172 -12.27 4.29 -4.62
N PRO A 173 -11.11 3.79 -5.10
CA PRO A 173 -10.07 4.64 -5.68
C PRO A 173 -10.61 5.50 -6.82
N GLN A 174 -10.39 6.81 -6.76
CA GLN A 174 -10.75 7.74 -7.83
C GLN A 174 -9.52 8.55 -8.24
N ARG A 175 -9.38 8.82 -9.54
CA ARG A 175 -8.28 9.60 -10.11
C ARG A 175 -8.01 10.88 -9.30
N ARG A 176 -9.04 11.64 -8.99
CA ARG A 176 -8.93 12.93 -8.27
C ARG A 176 -8.18 12.82 -6.94
N TYR A 177 -8.35 11.74 -6.19
CA TYR A 177 -7.71 11.58 -4.87
C TYR A 177 -6.20 11.52 -4.95
N ILE A 178 -5.67 10.73 -5.89
CA ILE A 178 -4.23 10.62 -6.08
C ILE A 178 -3.66 11.83 -6.84
N THR A 179 -4.45 12.46 -7.72
CA THR A 179 -4.04 13.68 -8.43
C THR A 179 -3.79 14.83 -7.44
N GLU A 180 -4.66 15.03 -6.43
CA GLU A 180 -4.45 16.02 -5.38
C GLU A 180 -3.12 15.80 -4.62
N LEU A 181 -2.77 14.55 -4.32
CA LEU A 181 -1.49 14.20 -3.74
C LEU A 181 -0.33 14.54 -4.69
N LEU A 182 -0.42 14.18 -5.97
CA LEU A 182 0.62 14.44 -6.97
C LEU A 182 0.87 15.94 -7.17
N GLU A 183 -0.17 16.75 -7.19
CA GLU A 183 -0.05 18.22 -7.25
C GLU A 183 0.66 18.76 -6.01
N PHE A 184 0.33 18.24 -4.84
CA PHE A 184 0.98 18.64 -3.58
C PHE A 184 2.47 18.30 -3.58
N ILE A 185 2.87 17.09 -3.94
CA ILE A 185 4.29 16.67 -3.88
C ILE A 185 5.16 17.36 -4.93
N LYS A 186 4.61 17.79 -6.07
CA LYS A 186 5.31 18.58 -7.08
C LYS A 186 5.59 20.01 -6.62
N GLY A 187 4.74 20.57 -5.78
CA GLY A 187 4.90 21.90 -5.22
C GLY A 187 5.78 21.95 -3.96
N ASN A 188 6.17 20.79 -3.41
CA ASN A 188 6.90 20.70 -2.16
C ASN A 188 8.04 19.67 -2.30
N GLU A 189 9.19 19.95 -1.72
CA GLU A 189 10.27 18.96 -1.62
C GLU A 189 9.87 17.88 -0.59
N VAL A 190 9.57 16.68 -1.05
CA VAL A 190 9.13 15.54 -0.24
C VAL A 190 10.17 14.43 -0.21
#